data_9c9212b3fa9ae039a6ad644729b57662
#
_entry.id   9c9212b3fa9ae039a6ad644729b57662
#
_cell.length_a   1.000
_cell.length_b   1.000
_cell.length_c   1.000
_cell.angle_alpha   90.00
_cell.angle_beta   90.00
_cell.angle_gamma   90.00
#
_symmetry.space_group_name_H-M   'P 1'
#
loop_
_entity.id
_entity.type
_entity.pdbx_description
1 polymer ?
#
loop_
_entity_poly.entity_id
_entity_poly.type
_entity_poly.pdbx_seq_one_letter_code
_entity_poly.pdbx_strand_id
1 'polypeptide(L)'
;SCNPEAERWNESKDLIDNLPFDASTISRFDLMIRLKHDSNENQIRAKMAHISKNKRGDGDQVASSEWVKGLLNYLRKLKPIFTSEAEELLINKFVEFTQIEQDDGSLQIQTRQMEGIQRLCEAWAKLLFRTEIDTEIVENVIKFYQECLCTLGMNVSKGISQMDLRGHSTN
;
A
#
# COMPACT_ATOMS: atom_id res chain seq x y z
N SER A 1 -5.45 -0.49 -13.26
CA SER A 1 -4.26 -1.35 -13.32
C SER A 1 -3.63 -1.23 -14.70
N CYS A 2 -2.30 -1.35 -14.77
CA CYS A 2 -1.55 -1.36 -16.02
C CYS A 2 -0.46 -2.43 -15.95
N ASN A 3 0.06 -2.83 -17.10
CA ASN A 3 1.27 -3.63 -17.21
C ASN A 3 2.49 -2.69 -17.33
N PRO A 4 3.70 -3.16 -17.00
CA PRO A 4 4.93 -2.44 -17.31
C PRO A 4 5.05 -2.19 -18.82
N GLU A 5 5.70 -1.07 -19.20
CA GLU A 5 5.85 -0.69 -20.62
C GLU A 5 6.54 -1.77 -21.47
N ALA A 6 7.54 -2.47 -20.91
CA ALA A 6 8.26 -3.55 -21.57
C ALA A 6 7.67 -4.96 -21.29
N GLU A 7 6.37 -5.06 -20.95
CA GLU A 7 5.67 -6.31 -20.56
C GLU A 7 6.22 -6.97 -19.29
N ARG A 8 7.44 -6.64 -18.87
CA ARG A 8 8.09 -7.12 -17.64
C ARG A 8 8.73 -5.96 -16.90
N TRP A 9 8.65 -6.02 -15.58
CA TRP A 9 9.33 -5.08 -14.71
C TRP A 9 10.85 -5.27 -14.80
N ASN A 10 11.57 -4.16 -15.02
CA ASN A 10 13.02 -4.14 -15.02
C ASN A 10 13.52 -3.53 -13.71
N GLU A 11 14.17 -4.35 -12.87
CA GLU A 11 14.70 -3.94 -11.57
C GLU A 11 15.89 -2.96 -11.68
N SER A 12 16.50 -2.82 -12.88
CA SER A 12 17.60 -1.89 -13.13
C SER A 12 17.15 -0.51 -13.59
N LYS A 13 15.83 -0.31 -13.78
CA LYS A 13 15.22 0.93 -14.21
C LYS A 13 14.43 1.57 -13.08
N ASP A 14 14.35 2.89 -13.10
CA ASP A 14 13.50 3.63 -12.17
C ASP A 14 12.02 3.34 -12.37
N LEU A 15 11.19 3.72 -11.37
CA LEU A 15 9.75 3.54 -11.40
C LEU A 15 9.13 4.13 -12.68
N ILE A 16 9.54 5.35 -13.03
CA ILE A 16 9.00 6.10 -14.18
C ILE A 16 9.28 5.35 -15.48
N ASP A 17 10.49 4.81 -15.63
CA ASP A 17 10.91 4.08 -16.83
C ASP A 17 10.26 2.69 -16.99
N ASN A 18 9.63 2.19 -15.93
CA ASN A 18 8.90 0.93 -15.94
C ASN A 18 7.41 1.09 -16.25
N LEU A 19 6.87 2.29 -16.13
CA LEU A 19 5.44 2.55 -16.27
C LEU A 19 5.13 3.30 -17.57
N PRO A 20 3.99 3.02 -18.23
CA PRO A 20 3.56 3.71 -19.43
C PRO A 20 2.92 5.08 -19.11
N PHE A 21 3.44 5.78 -18.10
CA PHE A 21 2.94 7.06 -17.63
C PHE A 21 4.09 8.04 -17.38
N ASP A 22 3.84 9.31 -17.62
CA ASP A 22 4.78 10.37 -17.27
C ASP A 22 4.81 10.62 -15.73
N ALA A 23 5.85 11.28 -15.26
CA ALA A 23 6.04 11.63 -13.85
C ALA A 23 4.86 12.43 -13.28
N SER A 24 4.26 13.31 -14.08
CA SER A 24 3.10 14.12 -13.67
C SER A 24 1.87 13.25 -13.40
N THR A 25 1.64 12.23 -14.22
CA THR A 25 0.56 11.27 -14.02
C THR A 25 0.84 10.39 -12.80
N ILE A 26 2.07 9.88 -12.66
CA ILE A 26 2.48 9.04 -11.53
C ILE A 26 2.30 9.79 -10.20
N SER A 27 2.68 11.07 -10.13
CA SER A 27 2.55 11.89 -8.91
C SER A 27 1.09 12.11 -8.45
N ARG A 28 0.10 11.79 -9.28
CA ARG A 28 -1.33 11.91 -8.96
C ARG A 28 -1.94 10.68 -8.29
N PHE A 29 -1.22 9.58 -8.22
CA PHE A 29 -1.67 8.41 -7.50
C PHE A 29 -1.35 8.52 -6.01
N ASP A 30 -2.33 8.31 -5.16
CA ASP A 30 -2.16 8.29 -3.70
C ASP A 30 -1.45 7.01 -3.23
N LEU A 31 -1.67 5.90 -3.92
CA LEU A 31 -1.10 4.60 -3.60
C LEU A 31 -0.83 3.81 -4.88
N MET A 32 0.36 3.24 -4.97
CA MET A 32 0.76 2.35 -6.04
C MET A 32 1.23 1.02 -5.45
N ILE A 33 0.74 -0.07 -6.01
CA ILE A 33 1.07 -1.42 -5.55
C ILE A 33 1.58 -2.22 -6.74
N ARG A 34 2.80 -2.70 -6.64
CA ARG A 34 3.37 -3.62 -7.61
C ARG A 34 3.01 -5.06 -7.23
N LEU A 35 2.31 -5.75 -8.13
CA LEU A 35 2.06 -7.17 -7.99
C LEU A 35 3.19 -7.96 -8.67
N LYS A 36 4.00 -8.65 -7.87
CA LYS A 36 5.04 -9.53 -8.39
C LYS A 36 4.44 -10.88 -8.78
N HIS A 37 4.88 -11.40 -9.92
CA HIS A 37 4.55 -12.77 -10.31
C HIS A 37 5.47 -13.72 -9.55
N ASP A 38 4.90 -14.48 -8.64
CA ASP A 38 5.62 -15.47 -7.89
C ASP A 38 5.81 -16.73 -8.76
N SER A 39 7.06 -17.10 -9.00
CA SER A 39 7.42 -18.29 -9.80
C SER A 39 7.65 -19.54 -8.94
N ASN A 40 7.31 -19.50 -7.66
CA ASN A 40 7.40 -20.65 -6.79
C ASN A 40 6.39 -21.72 -7.20
N GLU A 41 6.86 -22.93 -7.50
CA GLU A 41 6.02 -24.06 -7.97
C GLU A 41 4.85 -24.36 -7.03
N ASN A 42 5.08 -24.32 -5.71
CA ASN A 42 4.04 -24.57 -4.72
C ASN A 42 2.92 -23.53 -4.76
N GLN A 43 3.26 -22.27 -4.99
CA GLN A 43 2.28 -21.19 -5.11
C GLN A 43 1.50 -21.29 -6.44
N ILE A 44 2.17 -21.67 -7.52
CA ILE A 44 1.50 -21.92 -8.81
C ILE A 44 0.50 -23.07 -8.66
N ARG A 45 0.90 -24.18 -8.02
CA ARG A 45 0.02 -25.32 -7.73
C ARG A 45 -1.18 -24.90 -6.88
N ALA A 46 -0.97 -24.13 -5.82
CA ALA A 46 -2.03 -23.61 -4.97
C ALA A 46 -3.02 -22.71 -5.73
N LYS A 47 -2.51 -21.79 -6.57
CA LYS A 47 -3.33 -20.93 -7.44
C LYS A 47 -4.17 -21.78 -8.42
N MET A 48 -3.57 -22.77 -9.07
CA MET A 48 -4.28 -23.65 -10.02
C MET A 48 -5.34 -24.49 -9.32
N ALA A 49 -5.05 -25.01 -8.13
CA ALA A 49 -6.02 -25.74 -7.31
C ALA A 49 -7.21 -24.84 -6.91
N HIS A 50 -6.94 -23.59 -6.51
CA HIS A 50 -7.97 -22.61 -6.17
C HIS A 50 -8.86 -22.27 -7.38
N ILE A 51 -8.27 -22.01 -8.55
CA ILE A 51 -9.01 -21.75 -9.79
C ILE A 51 -9.90 -22.95 -10.16
N SER A 52 -9.37 -24.18 -10.04
CA SER A 52 -10.11 -25.39 -10.33
C SER A 52 -11.27 -25.62 -9.35
N LYS A 53 -11.08 -25.29 -8.07
CA LYS A 53 -12.12 -25.34 -7.04
C LYS A 53 -13.25 -24.34 -7.34
N ASN A 54 -12.90 -23.12 -7.71
CA ASN A 54 -13.88 -22.08 -8.05
C ASN A 54 -14.68 -22.42 -9.30
N LYS A 55 -14.06 -23.03 -10.33
CA LYS A 55 -14.77 -23.47 -11.55
C LYS A 55 -15.80 -24.57 -11.28
N ARG A 56 -15.58 -25.40 -10.24
CA ARG A 56 -16.53 -26.45 -9.84
C ARG A 56 -17.67 -25.93 -8.96
N GLY A 57 -17.67 -24.64 -8.59
CA GLY A 57 -18.64 -24.08 -7.67
C GLY A 57 -18.35 -24.35 -6.18
N ASP A 58 -17.25 -25.06 -5.88
CA ASP A 58 -16.83 -25.41 -4.52
C ASP A 58 -15.96 -24.31 -3.88
N GLY A 59 -15.90 -23.13 -4.49
CA GLY A 59 -15.17 -21.98 -3.96
C GLY A 59 -15.82 -21.47 -2.69
N ASP A 60 -15.03 -21.26 -1.64
CA ASP A 60 -15.49 -20.62 -0.42
C ASP A 60 -15.96 -19.19 -0.75
N GLN A 61 -17.26 -18.96 -0.83
CA GLN A 61 -17.80 -17.60 -0.85
C GLN A 61 -17.61 -16.99 0.53
N VAL A 62 -16.54 -16.21 0.70
CA VAL A 62 -16.22 -15.57 1.98
C VAL A 62 -17.31 -14.56 2.37
N ALA A 63 -17.94 -13.89 1.39
CA ALA A 63 -19.06 -12.99 1.62
C ALA A 63 -19.90 -12.80 0.36
N SER A 64 -21.21 -12.63 0.49
CA SER A 64 -22.06 -12.29 -0.65
C SER A 64 -21.82 -10.84 -1.10
N SER A 65 -22.05 -10.56 -2.39
CA SER A 65 -21.93 -9.19 -2.95
C SER A 65 -22.87 -8.20 -2.22
N GLU A 66 -24.02 -8.66 -1.78
CA GLU A 66 -24.99 -7.84 -1.04
C GLU A 66 -24.48 -7.49 0.35
N TRP A 67 -23.89 -8.45 1.05
CA TRP A 67 -23.26 -8.22 2.35
C TRP A 67 -22.14 -7.20 2.24
N VAL A 68 -21.23 -7.35 1.26
CA VAL A 68 -20.13 -6.39 1.02
C VAL A 68 -20.66 -5.00 0.73
N LYS A 69 -21.70 -4.87 -0.11
CA LYS A 69 -22.34 -3.57 -0.38
C LYS A 69 -22.97 -2.96 0.88
N GLY A 70 -23.63 -3.77 1.69
CA GLY A 70 -24.19 -3.34 2.98
C GLY A 70 -23.11 -2.82 3.92
N LEU A 71 -22.02 -3.57 4.07
CA LEU A 71 -20.86 -3.17 4.85
C LEU A 71 -20.27 -1.85 4.38
N LEU A 72 -19.98 -1.72 3.08
CA LEU A 72 -19.43 -0.48 2.52
C LEU A 72 -20.36 0.73 2.73
N ASN A 73 -21.67 0.54 2.61
CA ASN A 73 -22.65 1.60 2.89
C ASN A 73 -22.66 2.01 4.36
N TYR A 74 -22.44 1.07 5.27
CA TYR A 74 -22.28 1.37 6.69
C TYR A 74 -20.98 2.13 6.96
N LEU A 75 -19.84 1.62 6.47
CA LEU A 75 -18.53 2.22 6.67
C LEU A 75 -18.43 3.65 6.11
N ARG A 76 -19.12 3.95 5.02
CA ARG A 76 -19.20 5.31 4.45
C ARG A 76 -19.82 6.34 5.38
N LYS A 77 -20.66 5.90 6.33
CA LYS A 77 -21.30 6.80 7.30
C LYS A 77 -20.40 7.14 8.48
N LEU A 78 -19.37 6.32 8.72
CA LEU A 78 -18.39 6.60 9.77
C LEU A 78 -17.50 7.78 9.35
N LYS A 79 -17.27 8.68 10.30
CA LYS A 79 -16.40 9.85 10.15
C LYS A 79 -15.38 9.84 11.26
N PRO A 80 -14.34 9.00 11.19
CA PRO A 80 -13.31 8.97 12.20
C PRO A 80 -12.55 10.29 12.24
N ILE A 81 -12.13 10.72 13.43
CA ILE A 81 -11.45 11.98 13.68
C ILE A 81 -10.06 11.66 14.24
N PHE A 82 -9.04 12.37 13.79
CA PHE A 82 -7.69 12.23 14.32
C PHE A 82 -7.64 12.71 15.80
N THR A 83 -6.94 11.96 16.64
CA THR A 83 -6.50 12.49 17.93
C THR A 83 -5.36 13.47 17.71
N SER A 84 -5.14 14.40 18.67
CA SER A 84 -4.08 15.40 18.55
C SER A 84 -2.69 14.76 18.42
N GLU A 85 -2.46 13.67 19.16
CA GLU A 85 -1.21 12.91 19.12
C GLU A 85 -0.99 12.21 17.77
N ALA A 86 -2.06 11.67 17.18
CA ALA A 86 -2.01 11.03 15.88
C ALA A 86 -1.75 12.04 14.75
N GLU A 87 -2.35 13.21 14.83
CA GLU A 87 -2.12 14.30 13.88
C GLU A 87 -0.66 14.80 13.94
N GLU A 88 -0.13 15.02 15.14
CA GLU A 88 1.26 15.43 15.34
C GLU A 88 2.24 14.34 14.84
N LEU A 89 1.98 13.07 15.14
CA LEU A 89 2.78 11.97 14.64
C LEU A 89 2.80 11.92 13.12
N LEU A 90 1.65 12.09 12.47
CA LEU A 90 1.55 12.08 11.00
C LEU A 90 2.36 13.24 10.38
N ILE A 91 2.26 14.44 10.95
CA ILE A 91 3.04 15.59 10.50
C ILE A 91 4.54 15.33 10.62
N ASN A 92 4.99 14.81 11.77
CA ASN A 92 6.39 14.49 12.01
C ASN A 92 6.92 13.45 11.01
N LYS A 93 6.15 12.40 10.76
CA LYS A 93 6.50 11.38 9.76
C LYS A 93 6.56 11.94 8.33
N PHE A 94 5.67 12.85 7.99
CA PHE A 94 5.71 13.51 6.69
C PHE A 94 6.95 14.40 6.52
N VAL A 95 7.33 15.13 7.56
CA VAL A 95 8.58 15.92 7.57
C VAL A 95 9.80 15.01 7.42
N GLU A 96 9.85 13.87 8.12
CA GLU A 96 10.92 12.87 7.94
C GLU A 96 11.02 12.39 6.49
N PHE A 97 9.90 12.08 5.84
CA PHE A 97 9.88 11.65 4.44
C PHE A 97 10.42 12.72 3.48
N THR A 98 10.01 13.97 3.65
CA THR A 98 10.48 15.06 2.78
C THR A 98 11.97 15.36 2.94
N GLN A 99 12.57 15.05 4.09
CA GLN A 99 14.01 15.23 4.32
C GLN A 99 14.85 14.12 3.67
N ILE A 100 14.36 12.90 3.64
CA ILE A 100 15.06 11.74 3.03
C ILE A 100 15.24 11.94 1.52
N GLU A 101 14.28 12.55 0.87
CA GLU A 101 14.26 12.71 -0.60
C GLU A 101 15.24 13.76 -1.12
N GLN A 102 15.63 14.73 -0.31
CA GLN A 102 16.59 15.77 -0.73
C GLN A 102 17.99 15.21 -1.03
N ASP A 103 18.30 14.03 -0.48
CA ASP A 103 19.63 13.42 -0.64
C ASP A 103 19.79 12.55 -1.89
N ASP A 104 18.72 12.04 -2.51
CA ASP A 104 18.79 10.98 -3.54
C ASP A 104 18.19 11.36 -4.92
N GLY A 105 17.58 12.54 -5.09
CA GLY A 105 16.95 12.95 -6.37
C GLY A 105 15.72 12.14 -6.78
N SER A 106 15.15 11.36 -5.85
CA SER A 106 13.94 10.55 -6.07
C SER A 106 12.66 11.41 -6.08
N LEU A 107 11.55 10.80 -6.46
CA LEU A 107 10.22 11.44 -6.54
C LEU A 107 9.90 12.23 -5.26
N GLN A 108 9.72 13.54 -5.37
CA GLN A 108 9.38 14.40 -4.23
C GLN A 108 7.99 14.03 -3.69
N ILE A 109 7.93 13.65 -2.40
CA ILE A 109 6.65 13.51 -1.68
C ILE A 109 6.04 14.91 -1.50
N GLN A 110 4.94 15.13 -2.17
CA GLN A 110 4.22 16.40 -2.17
C GLN A 110 3.12 16.38 -1.11
N THR A 111 2.59 17.54 -0.76
CA THR A 111 1.43 17.70 0.15
C THR A 111 0.25 16.78 -0.21
N ARG A 112 0.09 16.47 -1.50
CA ARG A 112 -0.95 15.55 -1.99
C ARG A 112 -0.81 14.13 -1.45
N GLN A 113 0.42 13.61 -1.32
CA GLN A 113 0.65 12.29 -0.75
C GLN A 113 0.30 12.26 0.74
N MET A 114 0.53 13.38 1.47
CA MET A 114 0.06 13.50 2.85
C MET A 114 -1.46 13.38 2.94
N GLU A 115 -2.21 14.07 2.09
CA GLU A 115 -3.67 13.93 2.01
C GLU A 115 -4.09 12.50 1.66
N GLY A 116 -3.32 11.82 0.80
CA GLY A 116 -3.51 10.41 0.47
C GLY A 116 -3.36 9.51 1.70
N ILE A 117 -2.30 9.73 2.51
CA ILE A 117 -2.06 9.00 3.76
C ILE A 117 -3.17 9.27 4.78
N GLN A 118 -3.65 10.51 4.91
CA GLN A 118 -4.79 10.83 5.76
C GLN A 118 -6.04 10.04 5.36
N ARG A 119 -6.36 9.98 4.06
CA ARG A 119 -7.47 9.17 3.54
C ARG A 119 -7.30 7.68 3.83
N LEU A 120 -6.07 7.17 3.78
CA LEU A 120 -5.77 5.77 4.16
C LEU A 120 -5.99 5.54 5.66
N CYS A 121 -5.59 6.47 6.54
CA CYS A 121 -5.86 6.39 7.97
C CYS A 121 -7.37 6.36 8.25
N GLU A 122 -8.15 7.23 7.60
CA GLU A 122 -9.60 7.22 7.71
C GLU A 122 -10.21 5.89 7.24
N ALA A 123 -9.74 5.36 6.11
CA ALA A 123 -10.21 4.08 5.58
C ALA A 123 -9.88 2.93 6.54
N TRP A 124 -8.67 2.95 7.12
CA TRP A 124 -8.21 1.95 8.08
C TRP A 124 -9.05 1.96 9.36
N ALA A 125 -9.29 3.17 9.92
CA ALA A 125 -10.17 3.34 11.09
C ALA A 125 -11.58 2.83 10.81
N LYS A 126 -12.15 3.14 9.63
CA LYS A 126 -13.47 2.65 9.20
C LYS A 126 -13.51 1.13 9.13
N LEU A 127 -12.49 0.47 8.56
CA LEU A 127 -12.41 -0.98 8.49
C LEU A 127 -12.33 -1.64 9.88
N LEU A 128 -11.73 -0.96 10.85
CA LEU A 128 -11.68 -1.39 12.24
C LEU A 128 -12.92 -0.95 13.06
N PHE A 129 -13.91 -0.30 12.43
CA PHE A 129 -15.10 0.27 13.08
C PHE A 129 -14.77 1.27 14.20
N ARG A 130 -13.62 1.96 14.10
CA ARG A 130 -13.21 2.98 15.07
C ARG A 130 -13.76 4.35 14.66
N THR A 131 -14.08 5.18 15.65
CA THR A 131 -14.51 6.57 15.48
C THR A 131 -13.37 7.56 15.63
N GLU A 132 -12.23 7.10 16.11
CA GLU A 132 -11.01 7.87 16.30
C GLU A 132 -9.85 7.24 15.56
N ILE A 133 -8.96 8.08 15.05
CA ILE A 133 -7.69 7.69 14.43
C ILE A 133 -6.61 7.99 15.45
N ASP A 134 -6.09 6.95 16.07
CA ASP A 134 -5.02 7.00 17.06
C ASP A 134 -3.63 6.83 16.42
N THR A 135 -2.59 6.92 17.23
CA THR A 135 -1.19 6.73 16.78
C THR A 135 -0.94 5.34 16.19
N GLU A 136 -1.59 4.29 16.72
CA GLU A 136 -1.48 2.93 16.22
C GLU A 136 -1.93 2.82 14.76
N ILE A 137 -3.05 3.46 14.41
CA ILE A 137 -3.56 3.48 13.03
C ILE A 137 -2.58 4.22 12.13
N VAL A 138 -2.05 5.37 12.55
CA VAL A 138 -1.08 6.14 11.78
C VAL A 138 0.18 5.32 11.51
N GLU A 139 0.75 4.67 12.53
CA GLU A 139 1.93 3.82 12.38
C GLU A 139 1.71 2.66 11.41
N ASN A 140 0.57 1.96 11.52
CA ASN A 140 0.22 0.86 10.63
C ASN A 140 0.07 1.33 9.18
N VAL A 141 -0.56 2.47 8.95
CA VAL A 141 -0.73 3.04 7.61
C VAL A 141 0.59 3.51 7.03
N ILE A 142 1.44 4.17 7.83
CA ILE A 142 2.78 4.59 7.40
C ILE A 142 3.62 3.37 7.01
N LYS A 143 3.63 2.32 7.83
CA LYS A 143 4.34 1.07 7.52
C LYS A 143 3.84 0.45 6.21
N PHE A 144 2.53 0.34 6.04
CA PHE A 144 1.93 -0.16 4.80
C PHE A 144 2.32 0.69 3.58
N TYR A 145 2.30 2.02 3.72
CA TYR A 145 2.70 2.93 2.65
C TYR A 145 4.18 2.76 2.27
N GLN A 146 5.07 2.66 3.27
CA GLN A 146 6.49 2.39 3.07
C GLN A 146 6.74 1.05 2.36
N GLU A 147 6.03 -0.02 2.77
CA GLU A 147 6.10 -1.32 2.10
C GLU A 147 5.70 -1.21 0.62
N CYS A 148 4.65 -0.47 0.31
CA CYS A 148 4.24 -0.23 -1.08
C CYS A 148 5.33 0.48 -1.87
N LEU A 149 5.94 1.54 -1.33
CA LEU A 149 7.05 2.26 -1.97
C LEU A 149 8.28 1.36 -2.18
N CYS A 150 8.63 0.54 -1.19
CA CYS A 150 9.73 -0.43 -1.31
C CYS A 150 9.50 -1.44 -2.44
N THR A 151 8.24 -1.88 -2.67
CA THR A 151 7.94 -2.79 -3.79
C THR A 151 8.19 -2.16 -5.17
N LEU A 152 8.14 -0.84 -5.24
CA LEU A 152 8.39 -0.05 -6.45
C LEU A 152 9.88 0.26 -6.67
N GLY A 153 10.76 -0.12 -5.74
CA GLY A 153 12.19 0.15 -5.80
C GLY A 153 12.60 1.48 -5.15
N MET A 154 11.66 2.18 -4.51
CA MET A 154 11.95 3.42 -3.80
C MET A 154 12.55 3.12 -2.42
N ASN A 155 13.77 3.60 -2.16
CA ASN A 155 14.44 3.40 -0.87
C ASN A 155 13.93 4.42 0.16
N VAL A 156 12.92 4.04 0.93
CA VAL A 156 12.40 4.84 2.07
C VAL A 156 13.09 4.46 3.39
N SER A 157 14.14 3.64 3.33
CA SER A 157 14.66 2.88 4.49
C SER A 157 15.72 3.57 5.35
N LYS A 158 15.96 4.85 5.27
CA LYS A 158 16.87 5.49 6.25
C LYS A 158 16.27 5.64 7.67
N GLY A 159 14.99 5.30 7.88
CA GLY A 159 14.32 5.33 9.19
C GLY A 159 13.94 3.99 9.79
N ILE A 160 14.05 2.88 9.05
CA ILE A 160 13.78 1.53 9.58
C ILE A 160 15.12 0.82 9.79
N SER A 161 15.43 0.50 11.05
CA SER A 161 16.60 -0.32 11.40
C SER A 161 16.65 -1.57 10.51
N GLN A 162 17.80 -1.86 9.92
CA GLN A 162 18.04 -3.02 9.03
C GLN A 162 17.70 -4.39 9.67
N MET A 163 17.24 -4.41 10.90
CA MET A 163 16.89 -5.64 11.62
C MET A 163 15.55 -6.25 11.20
N ASP A 164 14.58 -5.46 10.74
CA ASP A 164 13.24 -5.97 10.46
C ASP A 164 13.07 -6.54 9.04
N LEU A 165 13.98 -6.24 8.11
CA LEU A 165 13.90 -6.74 6.73
C LEU A 165 14.51 -8.13 6.51
N ARG A 166 15.20 -8.70 7.50
CA ARG A 166 15.82 -10.04 7.43
C ARG A 166 14.95 -11.17 7.98
N GLY A 167 13.74 -10.87 8.49
CA GLY A 167 12.88 -11.82 9.19
C GLY A 167 12.08 -12.79 8.31
N HIS A 168 12.08 -12.67 6.98
CA HIS A 168 11.26 -13.52 6.12
C HIS A 168 12.01 -14.21 4.97
N SER A 169 13.28 -14.53 5.19
CA SER A 169 14.02 -15.41 4.28
C SER A 169 14.70 -16.53 5.05
N THR A 170 13.91 -17.46 5.56
CA THR A 170 14.42 -18.80 5.93
C THR A 170 13.30 -19.84 5.84
N ASN A 171 13.56 -20.79 4.94
CA ASN A 171 13.00 -22.14 4.72
C ASN A 171 11.69 -22.24 3.94
#